data_011196e8778ded51ebefd04ed29acd30
#
_entry.id   011196e8778ded51ebefd04ed29acd30
#
_cell.length_a   1.000
_cell.length_b   1.000
_cell.length_c   1.000
_cell.angle_alpha   90.00
_cell.angle_beta   90.00
_cell.angle_gamma   90.00
#
_symmetry.space_group_name_H-M   'P 1'
#
loop_
_entity.id
_entity.type
_entity.pdbx_description
1 polymer ?
#
loop_
_entity_poly.entity_id
_entity_poly.type
_entity_poly.pdbx_seq_one_letter_code
_entity_poly.pdbx_strand_id
1 'polypeptide(L)'
;MVRAAILVSGEGRRMRCLLDSAFFQEIDNLEIAGVVSSDPEAPALRSARSSNVPAYVVDEHLFPNTGSYGLALLNMLKDIDTDLVVLAGFAPGMGPAARYYSGRTIGVFPSLIPAFENLREQEAVEAAILRGVRLTGATAYLADEEGRVGRVLEQRAVPVLRTDTPEILGERIFEQAQRELLLEAVRAYCVSAKLREQQAQEELEEQKAQKTQPPTETEKEAEPETESEETGEE
;
A
#
# COMPACT_ATOMS: atom_id res chain seq x y z
N MET A 1 -9.27 -11.33 -0.87
CA MET A 1 -9.71 -10.02 -0.32
C MET A 1 -8.50 -9.32 0.28
N VAL A 2 -8.26 -8.05 -0.03
CA VAL A 2 -7.10 -7.28 0.44
C VAL A 2 -7.36 -6.78 1.87
N ARG A 3 -6.53 -7.18 2.80
CA ARG A 3 -6.59 -6.79 4.21
C ARG A 3 -5.71 -5.55 4.44
N ALA A 4 -6.34 -4.39 4.64
CA ALA A 4 -5.64 -3.13 4.82
C ALA A 4 -5.50 -2.75 6.29
N ALA A 5 -4.26 -2.41 6.72
CA ALA A 5 -3.99 -1.75 7.98
C ALA A 5 -3.82 -0.24 7.76
N ILE A 6 -4.47 0.58 8.59
CA ILE A 6 -4.39 2.03 8.50
C ILE A 6 -3.50 2.56 9.64
N LEU A 7 -2.39 3.23 9.28
CA LEU A 7 -1.47 3.83 10.25
C LEU A 7 -1.81 5.29 10.49
N VAL A 8 -1.91 5.67 11.78
CA VAL A 8 -2.28 7.01 12.22
C VAL A 8 -1.41 7.48 13.38
N SER A 9 -1.34 8.81 13.62
CA SER A 9 -0.69 9.39 14.81
C SER A 9 -1.54 10.49 15.46
N GLY A 10 -2.73 10.81 14.93
CA GLY A 10 -3.54 11.94 15.42
C GLY A 10 -5.04 11.78 15.15
N GLU A 11 -5.65 12.81 14.57
CA GLU A 11 -7.10 12.93 14.36
C GLU A 11 -7.71 11.86 13.44
N GLY A 12 -6.95 11.30 12.49
CA GLY A 12 -7.40 10.26 11.61
C GLY A 12 -8.46 10.68 10.58
N ARG A 13 -8.40 11.90 10.05
CA ARG A 13 -9.37 12.37 9.02
C ARG A 13 -9.36 11.47 7.79
N ARG A 14 -8.18 11.15 7.25
CA ARG A 14 -8.02 10.23 6.10
C ARG A 14 -8.46 8.82 6.44
N MET A 15 -8.17 8.35 7.66
CA MET A 15 -8.67 7.06 8.15
C MET A 15 -10.20 7.01 8.09
N ARG A 16 -10.91 8.04 8.59
CA ARG A 16 -12.38 8.06 8.56
C ARG A 16 -12.93 7.91 7.15
N CYS A 17 -12.35 8.59 6.16
CA CYS A 17 -12.76 8.42 4.77
C CYS A 17 -12.69 6.97 4.29
N LEU A 18 -11.63 6.24 4.67
CA LEU A 18 -11.47 4.81 4.34
C LEU A 18 -12.44 3.93 5.11
N LEU A 19 -12.68 4.21 6.40
CA LEU A 19 -13.64 3.46 7.21
C LEU A 19 -15.05 3.61 6.66
N ASP A 20 -15.45 4.84 6.28
CA ASP A 20 -16.74 5.11 5.66
C ASP A 20 -16.88 4.37 4.32
N SER A 21 -15.87 4.47 3.45
CA SER A 21 -15.87 3.78 2.16
C SER A 21 -15.92 2.25 2.29
N ALA A 22 -15.23 1.68 3.28
CA ALA A 22 -15.30 0.25 3.57
C ALA A 22 -16.68 -0.16 4.13
N PHE A 23 -17.27 0.66 5.01
CA PHE A 23 -18.60 0.41 5.57
C PHE A 23 -19.68 0.42 4.50
N PHE A 24 -19.64 1.37 3.57
CA PHE A 24 -20.57 1.46 2.44
C PHE A 24 -20.22 0.55 1.26
N GLN A 25 -19.16 -0.26 1.36
CA GLN A 25 -18.70 -1.17 0.31
C GLN A 25 -18.41 -0.45 -1.04
N GLU A 26 -17.87 0.77 -0.96
CA GLU A 26 -17.54 1.56 -2.16
C GLU A 26 -16.24 1.08 -2.84
N ILE A 27 -15.42 0.29 -2.15
CA ILE A 27 -14.20 -0.32 -2.67
C ILE A 27 -14.32 -1.83 -2.60
N ASP A 28 -14.48 -2.46 -3.75
CA ASP A 28 -14.51 -3.91 -3.87
C ASP A 28 -13.20 -4.54 -3.41
N ASN A 29 -13.30 -5.75 -2.84
CA ASN A 29 -12.14 -6.55 -2.43
C ASN A 29 -11.29 -5.92 -1.31
N LEU A 30 -11.85 -4.98 -0.52
CA LEU A 30 -11.20 -4.33 0.62
C LEU A 30 -11.79 -4.80 1.94
N GLU A 31 -10.93 -5.16 2.89
CA GLU A 31 -11.24 -5.37 4.31
C GLU A 31 -10.29 -4.52 5.16
N ILE A 32 -10.81 -3.83 6.18
CA ILE A 32 -9.95 -3.11 7.13
C ILE A 32 -9.55 -4.07 8.25
N ALA A 33 -8.31 -4.55 8.22
CA ALA A 33 -7.73 -5.45 9.23
C ALA A 33 -7.61 -4.77 10.60
N GLY A 34 -7.33 -3.46 10.59
CA GLY A 34 -7.27 -2.65 11.81
C GLY A 34 -6.66 -1.28 11.60
N VAL A 35 -6.77 -0.47 12.64
CA VAL A 35 -6.11 0.83 12.76
C VAL A 35 -4.97 0.68 13.76
N VAL A 36 -3.77 1.07 13.39
CA VAL A 36 -2.58 1.05 14.26
C VAL A 36 -2.12 2.48 14.51
N SER A 37 -2.08 2.90 15.76
CA SER A 37 -1.61 4.23 16.14
C SER A 37 -0.21 4.18 16.75
N SER A 38 0.61 5.20 16.46
CA SER A 38 1.89 5.44 17.13
C SER A 38 1.74 6.18 18.46
N ASP A 39 0.56 6.76 18.70
CA ASP A 39 0.23 7.51 19.91
C ASP A 39 -0.98 6.87 20.61
N PRO A 40 -0.85 6.43 21.88
CA PRO A 40 -1.95 5.85 22.64
C PRO A 40 -3.14 6.80 22.87
N GLU A 41 -2.89 8.12 22.84
CA GLU A 41 -3.92 9.15 23.05
C GLU A 41 -4.57 9.64 21.76
N ALA A 42 -4.17 9.12 20.59
CA ALA A 42 -4.68 9.55 19.30
C ALA A 42 -6.22 9.45 19.22
N PRO A 43 -6.94 10.55 18.89
CA PRO A 43 -8.40 10.55 18.74
C PRO A 43 -8.89 9.53 17.71
N ALA A 44 -8.07 9.20 16.72
CA ALA A 44 -8.34 8.18 15.70
C ALA A 44 -8.71 6.82 16.30
N LEU A 45 -8.10 6.41 17.42
CA LEU A 45 -8.38 5.14 18.08
C LEU A 45 -9.83 5.03 18.56
N ARG A 46 -10.38 6.13 19.10
CA ARG A 46 -11.80 6.19 19.50
C ARG A 46 -12.72 6.09 18.30
N SER A 47 -12.38 6.80 17.21
CA SER A 47 -13.14 6.75 15.96
C SER A 47 -13.16 5.34 15.36
N ALA A 48 -12.02 4.64 15.33
CA ALA A 48 -11.94 3.28 14.83
C ALA A 48 -12.81 2.31 15.64
N ARG A 49 -12.73 2.37 16.97
CA ARG A 49 -13.57 1.54 17.87
C ARG A 49 -15.05 1.83 17.70
N SER A 50 -15.44 3.11 17.53
CA SER A 50 -16.84 3.51 17.28
C SER A 50 -17.36 2.98 15.93
N SER A 51 -16.49 2.77 14.96
CA SER A 51 -16.79 2.14 13.67
C SER A 51 -16.67 0.60 13.70
N ASN A 52 -16.53 -0.01 14.89
CA ASN A 52 -16.36 -1.45 15.09
C ASN A 52 -15.13 -2.03 14.35
N VAL A 53 -14.07 -1.23 14.18
CA VAL A 53 -12.79 -1.64 13.58
C VAL A 53 -11.76 -1.86 14.69
N PRO A 54 -10.98 -2.96 14.67
CA PRO A 54 -9.92 -3.20 15.63
C PRO A 54 -8.93 -2.05 15.68
N ALA A 55 -8.55 -1.61 16.89
CA ALA A 55 -7.64 -0.49 17.09
C ALA A 55 -6.49 -0.89 18.02
N TYR A 56 -5.28 -0.78 17.50
CA TYR A 56 -4.03 -1.19 18.13
C TYR A 56 -3.13 0.02 18.37
N VAL A 57 -2.19 -0.14 19.30
CA VAL A 57 -1.18 0.87 19.60
C VAL A 57 0.19 0.25 19.57
N VAL A 58 1.10 0.88 18.82
CA VAL A 58 2.54 0.68 18.90
C VAL A 58 3.13 2.03 19.29
N ASP A 59 3.24 2.30 20.58
CA ASP A 59 3.68 3.60 21.10
C ASP A 59 5.16 3.84 20.76
N GLU A 60 5.42 4.85 19.92
CA GLU A 60 6.79 5.16 19.46
C GLU A 60 7.73 5.57 20.60
N HIS A 61 7.19 6.16 21.67
CA HIS A 61 7.99 6.64 22.81
C HIS A 61 8.55 5.50 23.69
N LEU A 62 8.04 4.29 23.53
CA LEU A 62 8.54 3.11 24.23
C LEU A 62 9.79 2.49 23.57
N PHE A 63 10.22 3.00 22.43
CA PHE A 63 11.33 2.45 21.67
C PHE A 63 12.50 3.44 21.56
N PRO A 64 13.75 2.97 21.70
CA PRO A 64 14.92 3.84 21.68
C PRO A 64 15.26 4.40 20.30
N ASN A 65 14.76 3.79 19.23
CA ASN A 65 15.05 4.19 17.84
C ASN A 65 14.02 3.65 16.86
N THR A 66 14.02 4.21 15.64
CA THR A 66 13.11 3.82 14.54
C THR A 66 13.26 2.34 14.14
N GLY A 67 14.43 1.74 14.31
CA GLY A 67 14.67 0.33 13.96
C GLY A 67 13.88 -0.61 14.87
N SER A 68 13.97 -0.42 16.20
CA SER A 68 13.22 -1.24 17.17
C SER A 68 11.72 -0.97 17.12
N TYR A 69 11.30 0.28 16.96
CA TYR A 69 9.92 0.66 16.72
C TYR A 69 9.36 -0.02 15.47
N GLY A 70 10.08 0.07 14.34
CA GLY A 70 9.65 -0.51 13.06
C GLY A 70 9.58 -2.03 13.08
N LEU A 71 10.38 -2.72 13.92
CA LEU A 71 10.22 -4.17 14.15
C LEU A 71 8.94 -4.49 14.91
N ALA A 72 8.60 -3.73 15.93
CA ALA A 72 7.35 -3.90 16.67
C ALA A 72 6.13 -3.60 15.76
N LEU A 73 6.21 -2.55 14.95
CA LEU A 73 5.19 -2.22 13.95
C LEU A 73 5.05 -3.36 12.93
N LEU A 74 6.17 -3.90 12.41
CA LEU A 74 6.15 -5.03 11.47
C LEU A 74 5.46 -6.26 12.06
N ASN A 75 5.77 -6.60 13.32
CA ASN A 75 5.15 -7.74 13.98
C ASN A 75 3.65 -7.52 14.15
N MET A 76 3.23 -6.34 14.62
CA MET A 76 1.82 -5.98 14.73
C MET A 76 1.08 -6.11 13.38
N LEU A 77 1.66 -5.59 12.29
CA LEU A 77 1.06 -5.68 10.96
C LEU A 77 0.95 -7.12 10.45
N LYS A 78 1.92 -7.98 10.79
CA LYS A 78 1.86 -9.42 10.47
C LYS A 78 0.82 -10.15 11.31
N ASP A 79 0.72 -9.84 12.60
CA ASP A 79 -0.22 -10.49 13.53
C ASP A 79 -1.69 -10.23 13.14
N ILE A 80 -1.96 -9.12 12.45
CA ILE A 80 -3.30 -8.80 11.93
C ILE A 80 -3.47 -9.15 10.44
N ASP A 81 -2.58 -9.95 9.87
CA ASP A 81 -2.61 -10.42 8.47
C ASP A 81 -2.79 -9.28 7.46
N THR A 82 -1.88 -8.31 7.49
CA THR A 82 -1.94 -7.13 6.62
C THR A 82 -1.36 -7.42 5.23
N ASP A 83 -2.12 -7.11 4.18
CA ASP A 83 -1.67 -7.14 2.78
C ASP A 83 -1.24 -5.74 2.30
N LEU A 84 -1.99 -4.72 2.70
CA LEU A 84 -1.82 -3.33 2.31
C LEU A 84 -1.68 -2.43 3.54
N VAL A 85 -0.70 -1.56 3.55
CA VAL A 85 -0.55 -0.50 4.55
C VAL A 85 -1.01 0.83 3.98
N VAL A 86 -1.81 1.59 4.74
CA VAL A 86 -2.27 2.92 4.35
C VAL A 86 -1.81 3.96 5.37
N LEU A 87 -1.02 4.93 4.93
CA LEU A 87 -0.54 6.03 5.76
C LEU A 87 -1.60 7.14 5.81
N ALA A 88 -2.30 7.25 6.93
CA ALA A 88 -3.39 8.21 7.14
C ALA A 88 -3.04 9.30 8.17
N GLY A 89 -1.88 9.94 8.03
CA GLY A 89 -1.32 10.88 8.99
C GLY A 89 -0.49 10.15 10.04
N PHE A 90 0.50 9.40 9.57
CA PHE A 90 1.43 8.66 10.40
C PHE A 90 2.76 9.41 10.49
N ALA A 91 3.15 9.80 11.69
CA ALA A 91 4.31 10.65 11.91
C ALA A 91 5.65 9.90 12.01
N PRO A 92 5.73 8.71 12.63
CA PRO A 92 7.00 7.99 12.78
C PRO A 92 7.50 7.39 11.47
N GLY A 93 8.81 7.16 11.40
CA GLY A 93 9.38 6.33 10.35
C GLY A 93 8.97 4.86 10.54
N MET A 94 8.70 4.16 9.44
CA MET A 94 8.29 2.76 9.47
C MET A 94 9.44 1.77 9.71
N GLY A 95 10.70 2.20 9.56
CA GLY A 95 11.88 1.34 9.73
C GLY A 95 11.79 0.04 8.90
N PRO A 96 12.08 -1.14 9.50
CA PRO A 96 11.99 -2.43 8.79
C PRO A 96 10.63 -2.75 8.18
N ALA A 97 9.53 -2.21 8.73
CA ALA A 97 8.20 -2.41 8.17
C ALA A 97 8.06 -1.81 6.76
N ALA A 98 8.71 -0.67 6.48
CA ALA A 98 8.69 -0.05 5.16
C ALA A 98 9.24 -0.98 4.07
N ARG A 99 10.39 -1.61 4.34
CA ARG A 99 11.02 -2.54 3.41
C ARG A 99 10.17 -3.79 3.19
N TYR A 100 9.62 -4.36 4.25
CA TYR A 100 8.77 -5.55 4.15
C TYR A 100 7.48 -5.27 3.35
N TYR A 101 6.87 -4.09 3.53
CA TYR A 101 5.68 -3.66 2.80
C TYR A 101 5.99 -2.77 1.58
N SER A 102 7.21 -2.82 1.05
CA SER A 102 7.58 -2.14 -0.20
C SER A 102 6.64 -2.51 -1.34
N GLY A 103 6.15 -1.52 -2.09
CA GLY A 103 5.13 -1.71 -3.13
C GLY A 103 3.70 -2.01 -2.60
N ARG A 104 3.52 -2.06 -1.28
CA ARG A 104 2.25 -2.32 -0.60
C ARG A 104 1.94 -1.30 0.50
N THR A 105 2.53 -0.10 0.41
CA THR A 105 2.28 1.01 1.33
C THR A 105 1.85 2.22 0.54
N ILE A 106 0.62 2.68 0.75
CA ILE A 106 0.03 3.84 0.08
C ILE A 106 -0.02 5.01 1.05
N GLY A 107 0.40 6.19 0.59
CA GLY A 107 0.27 7.46 1.29
C GLY A 107 -0.26 8.56 0.38
N VAL A 108 -0.71 9.66 1.00
CA VAL A 108 -1.09 10.89 0.30
C VAL A 108 -0.39 12.07 0.95
N PHE A 109 0.36 12.83 0.16
CA PHE A 109 1.12 13.99 0.59
C PHE A 109 0.46 15.29 0.11
N PRO A 110 0.35 16.36 0.94
CA PRO A 110 -0.38 17.58 0.61
C PRO A 110 0.44 18.55 -0.26
N SER A 111 1.04 18.05 -1.33
CA SER A 111 1.75 18.84 -2.33
C SER A 111 1.78 18.09 -3.67
N LEU A 112 2.08 18.82 -4.75
CA LEU A 112 2.40 18.24 -6.06
C LEU A 112 3.90 17.87 -6.07
N ILE A 113 4.21 16.62 -5.78
CA ILE A 113 5.58 16.10 -5.80
C ILE A 113 6.20 16.34 -7.20
N PRO A 114 7.47 16.78 -7.30
CA PRO A 114 8.51 16.83 -6.26
C PRO A 114 8.54 18.10 -5.40
N ALA A 115 7.56 19.02 -5.54
CA ALA A 115 7.53 20.23 -4.72
C ALA A 115 7.31 19.85 -3.24
N PHE A 116 8.16 20.38 -2.38
CA PHE A 116 8.05 20.29 -0.91
C PHE A 116 8.12 18.86 -0.32
N GLU A 117 8.54 17.85 -1.08
CA GLU A 117 8.54 16.43 -0.65
C GLU A 117 9.42 16.15 0.59
N ASN A 118 10.42 16.99 0.87
CA ASN A 118 11.32 16.83 2.01
C ASN A 118 10.81 17.51 3.29
N LEU A 119 9.60 18.10 3.26
CA LEU A 119 8.97 18.75 4.38
C LEU A 119 7.94 17.83 5.03
N ARG A 120 7.57 18.14 6.29
CA ARG A 120 6.39 17.52 6.90
C ARG A 120 5.12 18.03 6.22
N GLU A 121 4.02 17.30 6.33
CA GLU A 121 2.76 17.63 5.66
C GLU A 121 2.31 19.08 5.92
N GLN A 122 2.31 19.51 7.18
CA GLN A 122 1.92 20.86 7.55
C GLN A 122 2.90 21.91 7.02
N GLU A 123 4.20 21.66 7.14
CA GLU A 123 5.26 22.53 6.63
C GLU A 123 5.18 22.71 5.10
N ALA A 124 4.76 21.67 4.35
CA ALA A 124 4.57 21.74 2.91
C ALA A 124 3.44 22.71 2.53
N VAL A 125 2.32 22.69 3.29
CA VAL A 125 1.21 23.62 3.10
C VAL A 125 1.63 25.08 3.39
N GLU A 126 2.34 25.30 4.50
CA GLU A 126 2.88 26.61 4.88
C GLU A 126 3.88 27.11 3.85
N ALA A 127 4.80 26.25 3.37
CA ALA A 127 5.79 26.59 2.36
C ALA A 127 5.15 26.99 1.02
N ALA A 128 4.03 26.37 0.64
CA ALA A 128 3.29 26.74 -0.56
C ALA A 128 2.82 28.21 -0.51
N ILE A 129 2.31 28.67 0.65
CA ILE A 129 1.90 30.05 0.85
C ILE A 129 3.11 30.98 0.90
N LEU A 130 4.12 30.65 1.71
CA LEU A 130 5.32 31.49 1.92
C LEU A 130 6.09 31.73 0.60
N ARG A 131 6.17 30.72 -0.27
CA ARG A 131 6.83 30.83 -1.58
C ARG A 131 5.94 31.48 -2.65
N GLY A 132 4.68 31.76 -2.33
CA GLY A 132 3.76 32.42 -3.25
C GLY A 132 3.41 31.59 -4.48
N VAL A 133 3.42 30.25 -4.39
CA VAL A 133 3.00 29.39 -5.49
C VAL A 133 1.51 29.62 -5.77
N ARG A 134 1.09 29.44 -7.02
CA ARG A 134 -0.30 29.67 -7.43
C ARG A 134 -1.10 28.38 -7.50
N LEU A 135 -0.41 27.25 -7.59
CA LEU A 135 -0.97 25.91 -7.57
C LEU A 135 -0.17 25.06 -6.60
N THR A 136 -0.87 24.29 -5.79
CA THR A 136 -0.38 23.17 -4.99
C THR A 136 -1.33 21.99 -5.20
N GLY A 137 -1.49 21.09 -4.26
CA GLY A 137 -2.43 19.98 -4.39
C GLY A 137 -2.10 18.83 -3.47
N ALA A 138 -2.38 17.64 -3.94
CA ALA A 138 -1.98 16.41 -3.27
C ALA A 138 -1.42 15.40 -4.27
N THR A 139 -0.59 14.50 -3.75
CA THR A 139 0.00 13.37 -4.47
C THR A 139 -0.28 12.09 -3.72
N ALA A 140 -0.95 11.13 -4.36
CA ALA A 140 -1.00 9.76 -3.91
C ALA A 140 0.27 9.03 -4.38
N TYR A 141 0.88 8.23 -3.50
CA TYR A 141 2.15 7.57 -3.77
C TYR A 141 2.23 6.18 -3.15
N LEU A 142 3.09 5.33 -3.72
CA LEU A 142 3.63 4.17 -3.03
C LEU A 142 4.88 4.59 -2.29
N ALA A 143 4.96 4.22 -1.00
CA ALA A 143 6.14 4.50 -0.21
C ALA A 143 7.35 3.68 -0.69
N ASP A 144 8.55 4.27 -0.57
CA ASP A 144 9.81 3.61 -0.82
C ASP A 144 10.18 2.64 0.33
N GLU A 145 11.34 1.99 0.24
CA GLU A 145 11.82 1.04 1.25
C GLU A 145 12.17 1.69 2.59
N GLU A 146 12.29 3.00 2.64
CA GLU A 146 12.49 3.79 3.84
C GLU A 146 11.17 4.36 4.40
N GLY A 147 10.05 4.16 3.69
CA GLY A 147 8.72 4.65 4.09
C GLY A 147 8.45 6.10 3.73
N ARG A 148 9.28 6.68 2.85
CA ARG A 148 9.13 8.05 2.33
C ARG A 148 8.30 8.07 1.06
N VAL A 149 8.05 9.26 0.52
CA VAL A 149 7.41 9.42 -0.78
C VAL A 149 8.26 8.75 -1.86
N GLY A 150 7.70 7.71 -2.47
CA GLY A 150 8.33 6.95 -3.54
C GLY A 150 7.63 7.17 -4.89
N ARG A 151 7.13 6.10 -5.50
CA ARG A 151 6.48 6.18 -6.82
C ARG A 151 5.14 6.92 -6.75
N VAL A 152 5.02 8.00 -7.51
CA VAL A 152 3.75 8.72 -7.69
C VAL A 152 2.73 7.83 -8.38
N LEU A 153 1.53 7.77 -7.81
CA LEU A 153 0.38 7.07 -8.39
C LEU A 153 -0.51 8.04 -9.15
N GLU A 154 -0.91 9.13 -8.47
CA GLU A 154 -1.80 10.14 -9.04
C GLU A 154 -1.60 11.48 -8.33
N GLN A 155 -1.96 12.58 -9.02
CA GLN A 155 -1.84 13.93 -8.48
C GLN A 155 -3.08 14.75 -8.82
N ARG A 156 -3.47 15.62 -7.88
CA ARG A 156 -4.58 16.55 -8.08
C ARG A 156 -4.19 17.95 -7.64
N ALA A 157 -4.30 18.91 -8.56
CA ALA A 157 -3.94 20.29 -8.32
C ALA A 157 -5.06 21.05 -7.59
N VAL A 158 -4.66 21.95 -6.71
CA VAL A 158 -5.53 22.83 -5.93
C VAL A 158 -4.99 24.27 -6.01
N PRO A 159 -5.82 25.29 -6.28
CA PRO A 159 -5.37 26.67 -6.34
C PRO A 159 -5.00 27.22 -4.95
N VAL A 160 -3.93 28.03 -4.91
CA VAL A 160 -3.54 28.82 -3.73
C VAL A 160 -4.04 30.24 -3.92
N LEU A 161 -4.90 30.69 -3.03
CA LEU A 161 -5.49 32.03 -3.05
C LEU A 161 -4.64 33.00 -2.22
N ARG A 162 -4.68 34.29 -2.56
CA ARG A 162 -3.90 35.31 -1.83
C ARG A 162 -4.32 35.51 -0.39
N THR A 163 -5.53 35.10 -0.05
CA THR A 163 -6.13 35.22 1.29
C THR A 163 -6.01 33.95 2.10
N ASP A 164 -5.35 32.92 1.58
CA ASP A 164 -5.23 31.63 2.28
C ASP A 164 -4.34 31.75 3.50
N THR A 165 -4.81 31.18 4.60
CA THR A 165 -3.98 30.76 5.72
C THR A 165 -3.60 29.27 5.54
N PRO A 166 -2.59 28.75 6.25
CA PRO A 166 -2.24 27.33 6.21
C PRO A 166 -3.43 26.41 6.48
N GLU A 167 -4.28 26.79 7.43
CA GLU A 167 -5.47 26.02 7.81
C GLU A 167 -6.49 25.98 6.67
N ILE A 168 -6.79 27.14 6.05
CA ILE A 168 -7.75 27.23 4.95
C ILE A 168 -7.25 26.47 3.72
N LEU A 169 -5.96 26.62 3.39
CA LEU A 169 -5.36 25.89 2.28
C LEU A 169 -5.30 24.40 2.57
N GLY A 170 -4.90 23.99 3.78
CA GLY A 170 -4.86 22.60 4.21
C GLY A 170 -6.22 21.93 4.10
N GLU A 171 -7.29 22.62 4.57
CA GLU A 171 -8.67 22.15 4.44
C GLU A 171 -9.09 21.96 2.97
N ARG A 172 -8.77 22.94 2.12
CA ARG A 172 -9.06 22.87 0.69
C ARG A 172 -8.33 21.71 0.01
N ILE A 173 -7.04 21.49 0.34
CA ILE A 173 -6.25 20.38 -0.19
C ILE A 173 -6.87 19.05 0.25
N PHE A 174 -7.29 18.95 1.51
CA PHE A 174 -7.93 17.74 2.02
C PHE A 174 -9.23 17.43 1.27
N GLU A 175 -10.16 18.40 1.19
CA GLU A 175 -11.49 18.18 0.60
C GLU A 175 -11.46 18.01 -0.93
N GLN A 176 -10.57 18.76 -1.63
CA GLN A 176 -10.57 18.76 -3.10
C GLN A 176 -9.58 17.75 -3.70
N ALA A 177 -8.64 17.21 -2.92
CA ALA A 177 -7.61 16.33 -3.45
C ALA A 177 -7.32 15.11 -2.58
N GLN A 178 -6.90 15.27 -1.32
CA GLN A 178 -6.37 14.14 -0.54
C GLN A 178 -7.38 13.03 -0.31
N ARG A 179 -8.63 13.38 0.03
CA ARG A 179 -9.69 12.42 0.31
C ARG A 179 -9.91 11.48 -0.88
N GLU A 180 -10.11 12.04 -2.03
CA GLU A 180 -10.45 11.31 -3.25
C GLU A 180 -9.27 10.51 -3.78
N LEU A 181 -8.07 11.13 -3.83
CA LEU A 181 -6.84 10.46 -4.23
C LEU A 181 -6.52 9.22 -3.37
N LEU A 182 -6.76 9.30 -2.05
CA LEU A 182 -6.54 8.16 -1.18
C LEU A 182 -7.47 6.99 -1.53
N LEU A 183 -8.75 7.27 -1.71
CA LEU A 183 -9.75 6.24 -2.05
C LEU A 183 -9.48 5.64 -3.44
N GLU A 184 -9.13 6.47 -4.42
CA GLU A 184 -8.78 6.04 -5.78
C GLU A 184 -7.53 5.16 -5.79
N ALA A 185 -6.48 5.55 -5.05
CA ALA A 185 -5.24 4.76 -4.95
C ALA A 185 -5.48 3.39 -4.29
N VAL A 186 -6.26 3.35 -3.20
CA VAL A 186 -6.61 2.09 -2.52
C VAL A 186 -7.49 1.22 -3.43
N ARG A 187 -8.47 1.81 -4.11
CA ARG A 187 -9.33 1.09 -5.09
C ARG A 187 -8.50 0.48 -6.21
N ALA A 188 -7.60 1.26 -6.82
CA ALA A 188 -6.73 0.78 -7.89
C ALA A 188 -5.82 -0.38 -7.42
N TYR A 189 -5.32 -0.31 -6.19
CA TYR A 189 -4.55 -1.40 -5.59
C TYR A 189 -5.40 -2.66 -5.43
N CYS A 190 -6.60 -2.57 -4.88
CA CYS A 190 -7.51 -3.70 -4.69
C CYS A 190 -7.90 -4.37 -6.01
N VAL A 191 -8.17 -3.60 -7.05
CA VAL A 191 -8.43 -4.11 -8.41
C VAL A 191 -7.20 -4.85 -8.96
N SER A 192 -6.02 -4.25 -8.84
CA SER A 192 -4.77 -4.87 -9.31
C SER A 192 -4.42 -6.15 -8.55
N ALA A 193 -4.72 -6.21 -7.25
CA ALA A 193 -4.51 -7.41 -6.44
C ALA A 193 -5.44 -8.54 -6.89
N LYS A 194 -6.72 -8.24 -7.13
CA LYS A 194 -7.70 -9.22 -7.62
C LYS A 194 -7.30 -9.81 -8.98
N LEU A 195 -6.83 -8.96 -9.90
CA LEU A 195 -6.34 -9.42 -11.22
C LEU A 195 -5.13 -10.34 -11.09
N ARG A 196 -4.18 -10.01 -10.21
CA ARG A 196 -3.01 -10.87 -9.95
C ARG A 196 -3.40 -12.22 -9.35
N GLU A 197 -4.36 -12.25 -8.43
CA GLU A 197 -4.88 -13.50 -7.87
C GLU A 197 -5.53 -14.39 -8.96
N GLN A 198 -6.31 -13.79 -9.86
CA GLN A 198 -6.96 -14.49 -10.98
C GLN A 198 -5.92 -15.07 -11.94
N GLN A 199 -4.95 -14.28 -12.36
CA GLN A 199 -3.86 -14.74 -13.26
C GLN A 199 -3.05 -15.88 -12.63
N ALA A 200 -2.71 -15.78 -11.34
CA ALA A 200 -1.99 -16.84 -10.64
C ALA A 200 -2.81 -18.15 -10.54
N GLN A 201 -4.14 -18.05 -10.42
CA GLN A 201 -5.02 -19.22 -10.42
C GLN A 201 -5.10 -19.87 -11.80
N GLU A 202 -5.25 -19.07 -12.86
CA GLU A 202 -5.26 -19.55 -14.25
C GLU A 202 -3.94 -20.24 -14.60
N GLU A 203 -2.80 -19.66 -14.28
CA GLU A 203 -1.48 -20.28 -14.51
C GLU A 203 -1.32 -21.61 -13.75
N LEU A 204 -1.82 -21.69 -12.51
CA LEU A 204 -1.78 -22.91 -11.72
C LEU A 204 -2.66 -24.04 -12.31
N GLU A 205 -3.83 -23.68 -12.84
CA GLU A 205 -4.74 -24.62 -13.49
C GLU A 205 -4.14 -25.12 -14.80
N GLU A 206 -3.53 -24.27 -15.61
CA GLU A 206 -2.82 -24.65 -16.85
C GLU A 206 -1.66 -25.59 -16.56
N GLN A 207 -0.84 -25.30 -15.52
CA GLN A 207 0.27 -26.18 -15.13
C GLN A 207 -0.23 -27.56 -14.65
N LYS A 208 -1.36 -27.62 -13.96
CA LYS A 208 -1.97 -28.90 -13.55
C LYS A 208 -2.50 -29.68 -14.76
N ALA A 209 -3.15 -29.00 -15.71
CA ALA A 209 -3.66 -29.62 -16.94
C ALA A 209 -2.53 -30.21 -17.80
N GLN A 210 -1.40 -29.50 -17.94
CA GLN A 210 -0.22 -29.99 -18.67
C GLN A 210 0.42 -31.21 -18.00
N LYS A 211 0.45 -31.27 -16.67
CA LYS A 211 0.98 -32.43 -15.92
C LYS A 211 0.06 -33.67 -15.98
N THR A 212 -1.21 -33.50 -16.33
CA THR A 212 -2.21 -34.58 -16.37
C THR A 212 -2.38 -35.13 -17.78
N GLN A 213 -1.76 -34.54 -18.83
CA GLN A 213 -1.72 -35.16 -20.16
C GLN A 213 -0.80 -36.36 -20.16
N PRO A 214 -1.28 -37.56 -20.62
CA PRO A 214 -0.43 -38.73 -20.75
C PRO A 214 0.65 -38.44 -21.84
N PRO A 215 1.85 -39.04 -21.68
CA PRO A 215 2.92 -38.84 -22.66
C PRO A 215 2.43 -39.24 -24.04
N THR A 216 2.55 -38.30 -24.99
CA THR A 216 2.26 -38.54 -26.41
C THR A 216 3.09 -39.71 -26.91
N GLU A 217 2.43 -40.72 -27.49
CA GLU A 217 3.01 -41.94 -28.12
C GLU A 217 3.90 -41.60 -29.33
N THR A 218 5.02 -40.93 -29.15
CA THR A 218 5.95 -40.62 -30.25
C THR A 218 7.41 -41.00 -29.94
N GLU A 219 7.64 -41.83 -28.90
CA GLU A 219 8.98 -42.41 -28.65
C GLU A 219 8.94 -43.94 -28.54
N LYS A 220 8.25 -44.60 -29.48
CA LYS A 220 8.38 -46.00 -29.70
C LYS A 220 8.62 -46.23 -31.16
N GLU A 221 9.84 -46.02 -31.63
CA GLU A 221 10.39 -46.63 -32.85
C GLU A 221 11.83 -46.15 -33.02
N ALA A 222 12.75 -46.78 -32.30
CA ALA A 222 14.18 -46.93 -32.66
C ALA A 222 14.81 -48.02 -31.81
N GLU A 223 14.45 -49.29 -32.06
CA GLU A 223 15.36 -50.38 -31.72
C GLU A 223 16.39 -50.49 -32.85
N PRO A 224 17.69 -50.50 -32.58
CA PRO A 224 18.69 -50.79 -33.59
C PRO A 224 18.71 -52.31 -33.87
N GLU A 225 18.49 -52.68 -35.13
CA GLU A 225 18.75 -54.01 -35.67
C GLU A 225 20.19 -54.37 -35.42
N THR A 226 20.43 -55.47 -34.70
CA THR A 226 21.73 -56.14 -34.55
C THR A 226 21.99 -56.93 -35.77
N GLU A 227 22.85 -56.45 -36.68
CA GLU A 227 23.49 -57.28 -37.75
C GLU A 227 24.39 -58.27 -37.08
N SER A 228 24.04 -59.54 -37.36
CA SER A 228 24.87 -60.70 -37.15
C SER A 228 25.79 -60.86 -38.34
N GLU A 229 27.06 -60.53 -38.23
CA GLU A 229 28.08 -61.04 -39.22
C GLU A 229 28.71 -62.29 -38.65
N GLU A 230 28.37 -63.41 -39.38
CA GLU A 230 29.15 -64.59 -39.47
C GLU A 230 30.43 -64.32 -40.28
N THR A 231 31.58 -64.59 -39.73
CA THR A 231 32.76 -64.87 -40.53
C THR A 231 33.44 -66.11 -40.04
N GLY A 232 33.47 -67.10 -40.94
CA GLY A 232 34.27 -68.31 -40.77
C GLY A 232 35.71 -68.09 -41.19
N GLU A 233 36.51 -68.99 -40.69
CA GLU A 233 37.69 -69.62 -41.21
C GLU A 233 38.80 -68.82 -41.92
N GLU A 234 39.95 -68.74 -41.32
CA GLU A 234 41.15 -69.57 -41.51
C GLU A 234 42.23 -69.24 -40.47
#